data_17fb79a8da660f44ba356b0ecc20d775
#
_entry.id   17fb79a8da660f44ba356b0ecc20d775
#
_cell.length_a   1.000
_cell.length_b   1.000
_cell.length_c   1.000
_cell.angle_alpha   90.00
_cell.angle_beta   90.00
_cell.angle_gamma   90.00
#
_symmetry.space_group_name_H-M   'P 1'
#
loop_
_entity.id
_entity.type
_entity.pdbx_description
1 polymer ?
#
loop_
_entity_poly.entity_id
_entity_poly.type
_entity_poly.pdbx_seq_one_letter_code
_entity_poly.pdbx_strand_id
1 'polypeptide(L)'
;MTAPTAAVLLIGDELLSGRTRDINLQQIAQYLEPLGIPVMECRTVPDIQGEIVAAVNALRARYTYVFTTGGIGPTHDDITADAIAAAFGVGISEHPDAIRDMAARYGAMNTEFTPARRRMARVPHGASLVANPVSGAPGFRMENVFTLAGVPQIARAMLEDIGPRLKTGAVVCKVTVKGRGLREGDLAVRLGEIAAAAPGVSVGSYPWYRSSDDHGVALVARSVDAGALAAVRSQLEALAASFGVKPEIEV
;
A
#
# COMPACT_ATOMS: atom_id res chain seq x y z
N MET A 1 18.88 9.16 -11.10
CA MET A 1 17.71 9.47 -10.25
C MET A 1 17.43 8.20 -9.44
N THR A 2 17.25 8.30 -8.14
CA THR A 2 16.87 7.18 -7.28
C THR A 2 15.46 6.71 -7.65
N ALA A 3 15.24 5.39 -7.65
CA ALA A 3 13.91 4.82 -7.90
C ALA A 3 12.91 5.32 -6.84
N PRO A 4 11.66 5.63 -7.22
CA PRO A 4 10.66 6.08 -6.26
C PRO A 4 10.30 4.96 -5.28
N THR A 5 10.06 5.33 -4.04
CA THR A 5 9.66 4.41 -2.97
C THR A 5 8.43 4.94 -2.23
N ALA A 6 7.67 4.06 -1.62
CA ALA A 6 6.50 4.44 -0.85
C ALA A 6 6.53 3.90 0.59
N ALA A 7 5.83 4.59 1.48
CA ALA A 7 5.45 4.09 2.79
C ALA A 7 3.93 4.19 2.98
N VAL A 8 3.39 3.34 3.83
CA VAL A 8 1.97 3.36 4.22
C VAL A 8 1.86 3.65 5.71
N LEU A 9 0.95 4.54 6.08
CA LEU A 9 0.58 4.85 7.44
C LEU A 9 -0.90 4.52 7.64
N LEU A 10 -1.17 3.50 8.43
CA LEU A 10 -2.50 3.09 8.82
C LEU A 10 -2.86 3.80 10.13
N ILE A 11 -4.00 4.47 10.17
CA ILE A 11 -4.46 5.25 11.32
C ILE A 11 -5.80 4.70 11.77
N GLY A 12 -5.90 4.25 13.00
CA GLY A 12 -7.12 3.72 13.57
C GLY A 12 -6.90 2.82 14.79
N ASP A 13 -7.57 3.13 15.88
CA ASP A 13 -7.60 2.33 17.11
C ASP A 13 -8.21 0.94 16.87
N GLU A 14 -9.12 0.81 15.90
CA GLU A 14 -9.76 -0.46 15.54
C GLU A 14 -8.78 -1.47 14.91
N LEU A 15 -7.72 -0.98 14.28
CA LEU A 15 -6.64 -1.82 13.73
C LEU A 15 -5.75 -2.35 14.86
N LEU A 16 -5.36 -1.46 15.79
CA LEU A 16 -4.50 -1.81 16.92
C LEU A 16 -5.20 -2.71 17.93
N SER A 17 -6.52 -2.55 18.11
CA SER A 17 -7.32 -3.43 18.95
C SER A 17 -7.65 -4.79 18.31
N GLY A 18 -7.32 -4.97 17.01
CA GLY A 18 -7.63 -6.19 16.27
C GLY A 18 -9.11 -6.35 15.89
N ARG A 19 -9.95 -5.33 16.15
CA ARG A 19 -11.38 -5.35 15.80
C ARG A 19 -11.58 -5.34 14.29
N THR A 20 -10.70 -4.64 13.55
CA THR A 20 -10.73 -4.56 12.09
C THR A 20 -9.43 -5.11 11.50
N ARG A 21 -9.56 -5.95 10.47
CA ARG A 21 -8.40 -6.39 9.68
C ARG A 21 -8.10 -5.35 8.60
N ASP A 22 -6.84 -4.92 8.53
CA ASP A 22 -6.40 -4.04 7.43
C ASP A 22 -6.39 -4.78 6.08
N ILE A 23 -6.87 -4.07 5.05
CA ILE A 23 -6.83 -4.48 3.65
C ILE A 23 -6.12 -3.40 2.80
N ASN A 24 -6.05 -2.18 3.32
CA ASN A 24 -5.56 -1.03 2.57
C ASN A 24 -4.07 -1.15 2.23
N LEU A 25 -3.24 -1.66 3.13
CA LEU A 25 -1.83 -1.92 2.83
C LEU A 25 -1.66 -2.81 1.61
N GLN A 26 -2.41 -3.93 1.58
CA GLN A 26 -2.34 -4.86 0.45
C GLN A 26 -2.79 -4.19 -0.85
N GLN A 27 -3.89 -3.44 -0.83
CA GLN A 27 -4.41 -2.76 -2.03
C GLN A 27 -3.46 -1.69 -2.53
N ILE A 28 -2.88 -0.88 -1.64
CA ILE A 28 -1.90 0.16 -2.00
C ILE A 28 -0.65 -0.50 -2.60
N ALA A 29 -0.11 -1.53 -1.96
CA ALA A 29 1.08 -2.23 -2.45
C ALA A 29 0.84 -2.85 -3.84
N GLN A 30 -0.29 -3.54 -4.04
CA GLN A 30 -0.66 -4.12 -5.33
C GLN A 30 -0.90 -3.07 -6.41
N TYR A 31 -1.41 -1.89 -6.06
CA TYR A 31 -1.60 -0.78 -6.99
C TYR A 31 -0.27 -0.16 -7.42
N LEU A 32 0.68 -0.03 -6.50
CA LEU A 32 1.96 0.63 -6.74
C LEU A 32 3.02 -0.30 -7.39
N GLU A 33 2.91 -1.62 -7.20
CA GLU A 33 3.86 -2.61 -7.75
C GLU A 33 4.03 -2.48 -9.27
N PRO A 34 2.96 -2.45 -10.10
CA PRO A 34 3.09 -2.29 -11.56
C PRO A 34 3.55 -0.89 -12.00
N LEU A 35 3.54 0.10 -11.09
CA LEU A 35 4.11 1.42 -11.33
C LEU A 35 5.61 1.49 -10.99
N GLY A 36 6.22 0.39 -10.54
CA GLY A 36 7.60 0.35 -10.11
C GLY A 36 7.87 1.15 -8.84
N ILE A 37 6.88 1.24 -7.95
CA ILE A 37 6.95 1.98 -6.67
C ILE A 37 6.78 0.98 -5.52
N PRO A 38 7.87 0.38 -5.00
CA PRO A 38 7.77 -0.55 -3.89
C PRO A 38 7.36 0.16 -2.60
N VAL A 39 6.45 -0.48 -1.84
CA VAL A 39 6.17 -0.10 -0.45
C VAL A 39 7.27 -0.67 0.43
N MET A 40 8.04 0.22 1.07
CA MET A 40 9.23 -0.14 1.85
C MET A 40 8.98 -0.19 3.36
N GLU A 41 7.95 0.51 3.82
CA GLU A 41 7.62 0.58 5.25
C GLU A 41 6.11 0.73 5.43
N CYS A 42 5.56 0.09 6.47
CA CYS A 42 4.21 0.31 6.94
C CYS A 42 4.24 0.56 8.45
N ARG A 43 3.51 1.57 8.89
CA ARG A 43 3.25 1.83 10.32
C ARG A 43 1.77 1.82 10.58
N THR A 44 1.39 1.39 11.79
CA THR A 44 0.05 1.55 12.33
C THR A 44 0.13 2.38 13.59
N VAL A 45 -0.69 3.44 13.67
CA VAL A 45 -0.73 4.35 14.82
C VAL A 45 -2.17 4.54 15.29
N PRO A 46 -2.37 4.86 16.58
CA PRO A 46 -3.69 5.20 17.11
C PRO A 46 -4.18 6.56 16.58
N ASP A 47 -5.46 6.84 16.79
CA ASP A 47 -6.09 8.14 16.53
C ASP A 47 -5.65 9.20 17.57
N ILE A 48 -4.34 9.39 17.67
CA ILE A 48 -3.68 10.38 18.53
C ILE A 48 -2.86 11.34 17.68
N GLN A 49 -3.16 12.63 17.73
CA GLN A 49 -2.54 13.63 16.87
C GLN A 49 -1.00 13.60 16.93
N GLY A 50 -0.40 13.51 18.11
CA GLY A 50 1.05 13.47 18.28
C GLY A 50 1.71 12.27 17.59
N GLU A 51 1.09 11.09 17.68
CA GLU A 51 1.55 9.85 17.06
C GLU A 51 1.47 9.94 15.52
N ILE A 52 0.35 10.46 15.01
CA ILE A 52 0.18 10.66 13.56
C ILE A 52 1.22 11.66 13.03
N VAL A 53 1.41 12.81 13.71
CA VAL A 53 2.38 13.84 13.32
C VAL A 53 3.81 13.28 13.31
N ALA A 54 4.20 12.55 14.34
CA ALA A 54 5.53 11.94 14.44
C ALA A 54 5.76 10.92 13.29
N ALA A 55 4.79 10.05 13.05
CA ALA A 55 4.86 9.05 11.98
C ALA A 55 4.94 9.69 10.60
N VAL A 56 4.06 10.66 10.31
CA VAL A 56 4.06 11.40 9.03
C VAL A 56 5.39 12.08 8.79
N ASN A 57 5.93 12.81 9.77
CA ASN A 57 7.20 13.51 9.62
C ASN A 57 8.38 12.56 9.36
N ALA A 58 8.43 11.42 10.06
CA ALA A 58 9.46 10.41 9.85
C ALA A 58 9.37 9.77 8.45
N LEU A 59 8.16 9.43 8.01
CA LEU A 59 7.95 8.76 6.73
C LEU A 59 8.15 9.71 5.53
N ARG A 60 7.60 10.94 5.59
CA ARG A 60 7.71 11.89 4.46
C ARG A 60 9.14 12.38 4.20
N ALA A 61 9.99 12.38 5.22
CA ALA A 61 11.40 12.73 5.08
C ALA A 61 12.23 11.61 4.40
N ARG A 62 11.76 10.35 4.46
CA ARG A 62 12.52 9.18 4.02
C ARG A 62 12.06 8.63 2.67
N TYR A 63 10.77 8.69 2.37
CA TYR A 63 10.18 8.05 1.20
C TYR A 63 9.69 9.08 0.17
N THR A 64 9.71 8.67 -1.10
CA THR A 64 9.22 9.50 -2.20
C THR A 64 7.73 9.82 -2.05
N TYR A 65 6.95 8.82 -1.56
CA TYR A 65 5.51 8.93 -1.34
C TYR A 65 5.12 8.34 0.01
N VAL A 66 4.16 8.95 0.68
CA VAL A 66 3.50 8.41 1.87
C VAL A 66 2.00 8.36 1.60
N PHE A 67 1.41 7.20 1.83
CA PHE A 67 -0.04 7.00 1.75
C PHE A 67 -0.58 6.79 3.15
N THR A 68 -1.48 7.67 3.62
CA THR A 68 -2.16 7.48 4.89
C THR A 68 -3.58 6.99 4.65
N THR A 69 -4.11 6.11 5.49
CA THR A 69 -5.51 5.66 5.44
C THR A 69 -6.14 5.71 6.81
N GLY A 70 -7.40 6.16 6.87
CA GLY A 70 -8.16 6.30 8.12
C GLY A 70 -8.26 7.72 8.64
N GLY A 71 -9.21 7.97 9.53
CA GLY A 71 -9.38 9.21 10.28
C GLY A 71 -9.74 10.47 9.48
N ILE A 72 -10.43 10.32 8.30
CA ILE A 72 -10.94 11.45 7.50
C ILE A 72 -12.47 11.44 7.33
N GLY A 73 -13.15 10.74 8.21
CA GLY A 73 -14.61 10.67 8.24
C GLY A 73 -15.27 11.85 8.93
N PRO A 74 -16.58 11.74 9.24
CA PRO A 74 -17.37 12.81 9.82
C PRO A 74 -17.38 12.86 11.35
N THR A 75 -16.74 11.90 12.01
CA THR A 75 -16.82 11.74 13.47
C THR A 75 -15.76 12.53 14.22
N HIS A 76 -15.86 12.62 15.52
CA HIS A 76 -14.98 13.48 16.34
C HIS A 76 -13.56 12.92 16.46
N ASP A 77 -13.41 11.63 16.31
CA ASP A 77 -12.16 10.86 16.28
C ASP A 77 -11.45 10.88 14.92
N ASP A 78 -12.12 11.35 13.86
CA ASP A 78 -11.52 11.59 12.55
C ASP A 78 -10.61 12.84 12.58
N ILE A 79 -9.37 12.67 13.01
CA ILE A 79 -8.39 13.75 13.25
C ILE A 79 -7.22 13.77 12.28
N THR A 80 -7.19 12.87 11.31
CA THR A 80 -6.05 12.75 10.38
C THR A 80 -5.78 14.04 9.61
N ALA A 81 -6.82 14.73 9.12
CA ALA A 81 -6.62 15.98 8.39
C ALA A 81 -6.00 17.08 9.27
N ASP A 82 -6.43 17.19 10.53
CA ASP A 82 -5.85 18.11 11.51
C ASP A 82 -4.40 17.74 11.84
N ALA A 83 -4.10 16.45 11.99
CA ALA A 83 -2.75 15.96 12.25
C ALA A 83 -1.80 16.20 11.07
N ILE A 84 -2.25 16.02 9.83
CA ILE A 84 -1.45 16.34 8.63
C ILE A 84 -1.18 17.86 8.58
N ALA A 85 -2.19 18.71 8.81
CA ALA A 85 -1.99 20.16 8.87
C ALA A 85 -0.92 20.55 9.93
N ALA A 86 -1.00 19.93 11.11
CA ALA A 86 0.00 20.15 12.18
C ALA A 86 1.39 19.65 11.79
N ALA A 87 1.52 18.48 11.12
CA ALA A 87 2.79 17.94 10.65
C ALA A 87 3.49 18.84 9.62
N PHE A 88 2.72 19.59 8.86
CA PHE A 88 3.24 20.55 7.86
C PHE A 88 3.28 22.01 8.38
N GLY A 89 2.81 22.26 9.60
CA GLY A 89 2.81 23.60 10.18
C GLY A 89 1.87 24.59 9.46
N VAL A 90 0.78 24.09 8.87
CA VAL A 90 -0.18 24.89 8.10
C VAL A 90 -1.56 24.91 8.78
N GLY A 91 -2.40 25.88 8.39
CA GLY A 91 -3.79 25.92 8.83
C GLY A 91 -4.64 24.85 8.12
N ILE A 92 -5.87 24.66 8.60
CA ILE A 92 -6.87 23.77 8.01
C ILE A 92 -8.22 24.47 7.88
N SER A 93 -8.91 24.30 6.77
CA SER A 93 -10.25 24.85 6.56
C SER A 93 -11.06 24.00 5.58
N GLU A 94 -12.36 24.27 5.49
CA GLU A 94 -13.21 23.68 4.44
C GLU A 94 -12.72 24.14 3.07
N HIS A 95 -12.47 23.18 2.18
CA HIS A 95 -12.06 23.48 0.80
C HIS A 95 -13.28 23.85 -0.03
N PRO A 96 -13.29 24.99 -0.74
CA PRO A 96 -14.46 25.47 -1.48
C PRO A 96 -15.01 24.46 -2.48
N ASP A 97 -14.13 23.83 -3.27
CA ASP A 97 -14.55 22.84 -4.26
C ASP A 97 -15.10 21.57 -3.60
N ALA A 98 -14.49 21.09 -2.50
CA ALA A 98 -15.02 19.95 -1.77
C ALA A 98 -16.42 20.23 -1.21
N ILE A 99 -16.63 21.41 -0.63
CA ILE A 99 -17.95 21.84 -0.14
C ILE A 99 -18.98 21.89 -1.28
N ARG A 100 -18.62 22.51 -2.42
CA ARG A 100 -19.51 22.61 -3.58
C ARG A 100 -19.93 21.21 -4.08
N ASP A 101 -18.95 20.33 -4.29
CA ASP A 101 -19.17 19.03 -4.89
C ASP A 101 -19.93 18.08 -3.95
N MET A 102 -19.60 18.12 -2.66
CA MET A 102 -20.33 17.38 -1.62
C MET A 102 -21.76 17.90 -1.46
N ALA A 103 -21.99 19.23 -1.43
CA ALA A 103 -23.31 19.80 -1.31
C ALA A 103 -24.19 19.40 -2.50
N ALA A 104 -23.67 19.46 -3.73
CA ALA A 104 -24.37 19.02 -4.93
C ALA A 104 -24.75 17.53 -4.85
N ARG A 105 -23.84 16.68 -4.39
CA ARG A 105 -24.09 15.23 -4.23
C ARG A 105 -25.16 14.94 -3.17
N TYR A 106 -25.07 15.54 -1.99
CA TYR A 106 -26.05 15.35 -0.93
C TYR A 106 -27.42 15.90 -1.35
N GLY A 107 -27.47 17.02 -2.08
CA GLY A 107 -28.71 17.56 -2.68
C GLY A 107 -29.35 16.59 -3.66
N ALA A 108 -28.56 15.99 -4.57
CA ALA A 108 -29.06 14.99 -5.52
C ALA A 108 -29.60 13.72 -4.83
N MET A 109 -29.08 13.38 -3.65
CA MET A 109 -29.54 12.25 -2.84
C MET A 109 -30.72 12.62 -1.90
N ASN A 110 -31.21 13.84 -1.98
CA ASN A 110 -32.22 14.40 -1.05
C ASN A 110 -31.82 14.17 0.43
N THR A 111 -30.57 14.38 0.74
CA THR A 111 -29.96 14.13 2.06
C THR A 111 -29.34 15.41 2.59
N GLU A 112 -29.55 15.71 3.86
CA GLU A 112 -29.00 16.92 4.50
C GLU A 112 -27.46 16.91 4.52
N PHE A 113 -26.83 18.01 4.11
CA PHE A 113 -25.41 18.24 4.23
C PHE A 113 -25.07 18.85 5.59
N THR A 114 -25.09 18.03 6.63
CA THR A 114 -24.94 18.42 8.04
C THR A 114 -23.54 18.97 8.34
N PRO A 115 -23.34 19.71 9.45
CA PRO A 115 -22.01 20.15 9.90
C PRO A 115 -21.00 19.00 10.08
N ALA A 116 -21.45 17.83 10.57
CA ALA A 116 -20.60 16.65 10.66
C ALA A 116 -20.11 16.18 9.28
N ARG A 117 -20.98 16.17 8.25
CA ARG A 117 -20.59 15.83 6.87
C ARG A 117 -19.66 16.87 6.25
N ARG A 118 -19.86 18.16 6.56
CA ARG A 118 -18.98 19.26 6.12
C ARG A 118 -17.57 19.12 6.64
N ARG A 119 -17.39 18.51 7.82
CA ARG A 119 -16.06 18.24 8.39
C ARG A 119 -15.16 17.47 7.44
N MET A 120 -15.72 16.55 6.63
CA MET A 120 -14.98 15.78 5.63
C MET A 120 -14.43 16.61 4.45
N ALA A 121 -14.84 17.86 4.31
CA ALA A 121 -14.33 18.81 3.33
C ALA A 121 -13.14 19.64 3.86
N ARG A 122 -12.75 19.45 5.12
CA ARG A 122 -11.61 20.17 5.72
C ARG A 122 -10.30 19.54 5.25
N VAL A 123 -9.45 20.36 4.68
CA VAL A 123 -8.12 19.94 4.22
C VAL A 123 -7.05 20.96 4.65
N PRO A 124 -5.79 20.54 4.81
CA PRO A 124 -4.67 21.45 5.08
C PRO A 124 -4.55 22.53 4.01
N HIS A 125 -4.19 23.75 4.40
CA HIS A 125 -3.94 24.82 3.44
C HIS A 125 -2.80 24.46 2.48
N GLY A 126 -3.05 24.64 1.18
CA GLY A 126 -2.10 24.28 0.13
C GLY A 126 -2.19 22.83 -0.34
N ALA A 127 -3.04 22.00 0.27
CA ALA A 127 -3.29 20.65 -0.21
C ALA A 127 -4.12 20.67 -1.50
N SER A 128 -3.91 19.67 -2.37
CA SER A 128 -4.75 19.40 -3.52
C SER A 128 -5.71 18.24 -3.22
N LEU A 129 -6.92 18.30 -3.77
CA LEU A 129 -7.91 17.24 -3.55
C LEU A 129 -7.55 15.96 -4.30
N VAL A 130 -7.92 14.83 -3.70
CA VAL A 130 -7.94 13.50 -4.30
C VAL A 130 -9.41 13.11 -4.47
N ALA A 131 -9.79 12.81 -5.72
CA ALA A 131 -11.16 12.52 -6.05
C ALA A 131 -11.65 11.21 -5.42
N ASN A 132 -12.90 11.25 -4.92
CA ASN A 132 -13.60 10.08 -4.39
C ASN A 132 -14.98 9.96 -5.06
N PRO A 133 -15.07 9.22 -6.16
CA PRO A 133 -16.35 9.03 -6.87
C PRO A 133 -17.35 8.17 -6.10
N VAL A 134 -16.91 7.40 -5.10
CA VAL A 134 -17.77 6.48 -4.34
C VAL A 134 -18.66 7.23 -3.35
N SER A 135 -18.08 8.03 -2.46
CA SER A 135 -18.84 8.76 -1.42
C SER A 135 -18.91 10.27 -1.64
N GLY A 136 -18.02 10.83 -2.46
CA GLY A 136 -17.93 12.26 -2.74
C GLY A 136 -17.09 13.05 -1.72
N ALA A 137 -16.82 12.51 -0.53
CA ALA A 137 -15.91 13.12 0.43
C ALA A 137 -14.46 12.91 -0.04
N PRO A 138 -13.70 13.96 -0.38
CA PRO A 138 -12.39 13.81 -0.99
C PRO A 138 -11.34 13.34 0.01
N GLY A 139 -10.28 12.69 -0.51
CA GLY A 139 -8.99 12.69 0.13
C GLY A 139 -8.21 13.95 -0.26
N PHE A 140 -6.95 14.01 0.13
CA PHE A 140 -6.10 15.13 -0.27
C PHE A 140 -4.63 14.73 -0.35
N ARG A 141 -3.85 15.56 -1.05
CA ARG A 141 -2.40 15.46 -1.13
C ARG A 141 -1.76 16.71 -0.57
N MET A 142 -0.83 16.54 0.37
CA MET A 142 0.06 17.58 0.86
C MET A 142 1.51 17.18 0.55
N GLU A 143 2.17 17.89 -0.34
CA GLU A 143 3.50 17.55 -0.88
C GLU A 143 3.58 16.09 -1.37
N ASN A 144 4.32 15.22 -0.65
CA ASN A 144 4.46 13.79 -0.96
C ASN A 144 3.56 12.88 -0.12
N VAL A 145 2.66 13.44 0.70
CA VAL A 145 1.71 12.69 1.54
C VAL A 145 0.34 12.70 0.90
N PHE A 146 -0.19 11.51 0.63
CA PHE A 146 -1.54 11.27 0.12
C PHE A 146 -2.40 10.70 1.23
N THR A 147 -3.51 11.36 1.54
CA THR A 147 -4.43 10.95 2.59
C THR A 147 -5.71 10.39 1.98
N LEU A 148 -5.97 9.11 2.27
CA LEU A 148 -7.10 8.34 1.75
C LEU A 148 -8.06 7.95 2.88
N ALA A 149 -9.28 7.61 2.51
CA ALA A 149 -10.26 7.06 3.44
C ALA A 149 -9.83 5.69 3.99
N GLY A 150 -10.29 5.35 5.20
CA GLY A 150 -10.09 4.03 5.79
C GLY A 150 -10.87 2.91 5.10
N VAL A 151 -12.03 3.22 4.50
CA VAL A 151 -12.89 2.25 3.81
C VAL A 151 -12.20 1.72 2.55
N PRO A 152 -11.92 0.42 2.42
CA PRO A 152 -11.05 -0.12 1.37
C PRO A 152 -11.54 0.17 -0.06
N GLN A 153 -12.85 0.10 -0.30
CA GLN A 153 -13.43 0.42 -1.60
C GLN A 153 -13.22 1.88 -1.98
N ILE A 154 -13.29 2.79 -1.00
CA ILE A 154 -13.08 4.22 -1.22
C ILE A 154 -11.59 4.49 -1.43
N ALA A 155 -10.73 3.93 -0.59
CA ALA A 155 -9.28 4.07 -0.74
C ALA A 155 -8.80 3.61 -2.12
N ARG A 156 -9.33 2.49 -2.63
CA ARG A 156 -9.02 2.01 -3.97
C ARG A 156 -9.44 2.99 -5.06
N ALA A 157 -10.65 3.54 -4.97
CA ALA A 157 -11.12 4.52 -5.95
C ALA A 157 -10.28 5.81 -5.93
N MET A 158 -9.80 6.22 -4.74
CA MET A 158 -8.86 7.34 -4.61
C MET A 158 -7.49 7.05 -5.24
N LEU A 159 -6.99 5.81 -5.16
CA LEU A 159 -5.73 5.42 -5.81
C LEU A 159 -5.79 5.57 -7.32
N GLU A 160 -6.92 5.32 -7.96
CA GLU A 160 -7.09 5.51 -9.41
C GLU A 160 -6.93 6.98 -9.83
N ASP A 161 -7.36 7.93 -8.98
CA ASP A 161 -7.12 9.36 -9.21
C ASP A 161 -5.65 9.76 -8.96
N ILE A 162 -4.99 9.09 -8.02
CA ILE A 162 -3.60 9.38 -7.63
C ILE A 162 -2.61 8.83 -8.67
N GLY A 163 -2.83 7.64 -9.19
CA GLY A 163 -1.88 6.91 -10.04
C GLY A 163 -1.25 7.74 -11.16
N PRO A 164 -2.04 8.45 -11.99
CA PRO A 164 -1.51 9.31 -13.05
C PRO A 164 -0.63 10.48 -12.58
N ARG A 165 -0.68 10.81 -11.29
CA ARG A 165 0.10 11.91 -10.69
C ARG A 165 1.45 11.44 -10.13
N LEU A 166 1.71 10.12 -10.11
CA LEU A 166 2.92 9.54 -9.57
C LEU A 166 4.03 9.45 -10.64
N LYS A 167 5.26 9.71 -10.21
CA LYS A 167 6.44 9.34 -11.01
C LYS A 167 6.69 7.86 -10.84
N THR A 168 6.73 7.13 -11.94
CA THR A 168 6.93 5.68 -11.96
C THR A 168 8.40 5.31 -11.89
N GLY A 169 8.68 4.11 -11.41
CA GLY A 169 10.01 3.49 -11.42
C GLY A 169 10.13 2.35 -12.42
N ALA A 170 11.24 1.62 -12.36
CA ALA A 170 11.40 0.39 -13.10
C ALA A 170 10.47 -0.69 -12.51
N VAL A 171 9.68 -1.32 -13.36
CA VAL A 171 8.78 -2.40 -12.93
C VAL A 171 9.60 -3.62 -12.57
N VAL A 172 9.39 -4.16 -11.37
CA VAL A 172 10.00 -5.40 -10.92
C VAL A 172 9.17 -6.57 -11.42
N CYS A 173 9.74 -7.35 -12.33
CA CYS A 173 9.16 -8.61 -12.77
C CYS A 173 9.35 -9.67 -11.68
N LYS A 174 8.40 -10.60 -11.57
CA LYS A 174 8.50 -11.73 -10.64
C LYS A 174 8.19 -13.05 -11.37
N VAL A 175 8.76 -14.12 -10.86
CA VAL A 175 8.40 -15.48 -11.22
C VAL A 175 8.23 -16.28 -9.94
N THR A 176 7.24 -17.16 -9.91
CA THR A 176 6.98 -18.06 -8.80
C THR A 176 7.07 -19.49 -9.30
N VAL A 177 7.90 -20.29 -8.65
CA VAL A 177 8.07 -21.72 -8.88
C VAL A 177 7.50 -22.46 -7.67
N LYS A 178 6.32 -23.06 -7.80
CA LYS A 178 5.62 -23.76 -6.71
C LYS A 178 5.94 -25.24 -6.75
N GLY A 179 6.34 -25.80 -5.62
CA GLY A 179 6.54 -27.23 -5.44
C GLY A 179 5.70 -27.82 -4.31
N ARG A 180 4.70 -28.63 -4.68
CA ARG A 180 3.89 -29.35 -3.69
C ARG A 180 4.74 -30.44 -3.02
N GLY A 181 4.64 -30.56 -1.70
CA GLY A 181 5.40 -31.52 -0.89
C GLY A 181 6.85 -31.10 -0.59
N LEU A 182 7.34 -29.99 -1.16
CA LEU A 182 8.64 -29.44 -0.81
C LEU A 182 8.64 -28.92 0.64
N ARG A 183 9.77 -29.08 1.31
CA ARG A 183 10.01 -28.54 2.65
C ARG A 183 11.08 -27.46 2.58
N GLU A 184 10.81 -26.32 3.19
CA GLU A 184 11.71 -25.15 3.12
C GLU A 184 13.12 -25.45 3.65
N GLY A 185 13.24 -26.22 4.75
CA GLY A 185 14.52 -26.60 5.32
C GLY A 185 15.41 -27.42 4.39
N ASP A 186 14.81 -28.26 3.52
CA ASP A 186 15.57 -29.07 2.57
C ASP A 186 16.15 -28.24 1.40
N LEU A 187 15.52 -27.09 1.13
CA LEU A 187 15.88 -26.19 0.04
C LEU A 187 16.88 -25.11 0.45
N ALA A 188 16.96 -24.80 1.75
CA ALA A 188 17.58 -23.59 2.28
C ALA A 188 19.02 -23.35 1.80
N VAL A 189 19.87 -24.37 1.84
CA VAL A 189 21.30 -24.24 1.44
C VAL A 189 21.41 -23.89 -0.04
N ARG A 190 20.77 -24.69 -0.91
CA ARG A 190 20.85 -24.50 -2.37
C ARG A 190 20.15 -23.24 -2.82
N LEU A 191 19.06 -22.86 -2.16
CA LEU A 191 18.37 -21.60 -2.43
C LEU A 191 19.24 -20.38 -2.08
N GLY A 192 20.00 -20.48 -0.97
CA GLY A 192 20.99 -19.47 -0.59
C GLY A 192 22.13 -19.35 -1.60
N GLU A 193 22.62 -20.46 -2.16
CA GLU A 193 23.64 -20.48 -3.21
C GLU A 193 23.13 -19.79 -4.49
N ILE A 194 21.89 -20.09 -4.92
CA ILE A 194 21.25 -19.46 -6.09
C ILE A 194 21.12 -17.94 -5.86
N ALA A 195 20.65 -17.52 -4.68
CA ALA A 195 20.50 -16.12 -4.34
C ALA A 195 21.86 -15.38 -4.34
N ALA A 196 22.89 -15.98 -3.78
CA ALA A 196 24.25 -15.40 -3.75
C ALA A 196 24.89 -15.29 -5.14
N ALA A 197 24.60 -16.24 -6.04
CA ALA A 197 25.13 -16.26 -7.40
C ALA A 197 24.42 -15.30 -8.37
N ALA A 198 23.27 -14.72 -7.98
CA ALA A 198 22.45 -13.87 -8.84
C ALA A 198 22.30 -12.45 -8.26
N PRO A 199 23.35 -11.62 -8.25
CA PRO A 199 23.23 -10.24 -7.78
C PRO A 199 22.22 -9.48 -8.63
N GLY A 200 21.32 -8.73 -7.96
CA GLY A 200 20.23 -8.00 -8.61
C GLY A 200 18.93 -8.80 -8.80
N VAL A 201 18.89 -10.07 -8.40
CA VAL A 201 17.69 -10.88 -8.29
C VAL A 201 17.39 -11.16 -6.81
N SER A 202 16.26 -10.71 -6.32
CA SER A 202 15.78 -11.10 -4.99
C SER A 202 15.16 -12.48 -5.07
N VAL A 203 15.59 -13.42 -4.22
CA VAL A 203 15.07 -14.78 -4.15
C VAL A 203 14.54 -15.04 -2.76
N GLY A 204 13.35 -15.61 -2.64
CA GLY A 204 12.73 -15.95 -1.36
C GLY A 204 11.90 -17.24 -1.44
N SER A 205 11.64 -17.83 -0.29
CA SER A 205 10.77 -18.99 -0.12
C SER A 205 9.56 -18.65 0.73
N TYR A 206 8.40 -19.17 0.34
CA TYR A 206 7.12 -18.95 1.00
C TYR A 206 6.42 -20.30 1.17
N PRO A 207 6.55 -20.93 2.34
CA PRO A 207 5.86 -22.17 2.62
C PRO A 207 4.36 -21.96 2.73
N TRP A 208 3.58 -22.94 2.25
CA TRP A 208 2.15 -22.98 2.53
C TRP A 208 1.75 -24.33 3.14
N TYR A 209 0.75 -24.29 3.97
CA TYR A 209 0.13 -25.47 4.56
C TYR A 209 -1.39 -25.24 4.66
N ARG A 210 -2.15 -25.95 3.86
CA ARG A 210 -3.63 -25.92 3.87
C ARG A 210 -4.20 -27.21 4.47
N SER A 211 -3.53 -28.34 4.18
CA SER A 211 -3.86 -29.66 4.73
C SER A 211 -2.62 -30.56 4.64
N SER A 212 -2.71 -31.81 5.17
CA SER A 212 -1.67 -32.83 5.01
C SER A 212 -1.29 -33.09 3.54
N ASP A 213 -2.26 -33.00 2.63
CA ASP A 213 -2.09 -33.30 1.21
C ASP A 213 -1.91 -32.04 0.34
N ASP A 214 -2.08 -30.84 0.92
CA ASP A 214 -1.90 -29.57 0.25
C ASP A 214 -0.96 -28.64 1.02
N HIS A 215 0.31 -28.95 0.93
CA HIS A 215 1.40 -28.15 1.49
C HIS A 215 2.59 -28.11 0.51
N GLY A 216 3.49 -27.16 0.69
CA GLY A 216 4.67 -27.04 -0.16
C GLY A 216 5.39 -25.70 0.02
N VAL A 217 6.23 -25.37 -0.95
CA VAL A 217 6.99 -24.11 -0.95
C VAL A 217 6.86 -23.42 -2.31
N ALA A 218 6.54 -22.12 -2.27
CA ALA A 218 6.63 -21.23 -3.42
C ALA A 218 7.99 -20.52 -3.39
N LEU A 219 8.83 -20.76 -4.37
CA LEU A 219 10.10 -20.08 -4.60
C LEU A 219 9.83 -18.88 -5.48
N VAL A 220 10.10 -17.69 -5.00
CA VAL A 220 9.80 -16.44 -5.71
C VAL A 220 11.08 -15.70 -6.03
N ALA A 221 11.31 -15.42 -7.31
CA ALA A 221 12.38 -14.55 -7.75
C ALA A 221 11.81 -13.23 -8.29
N ARG A 222 12.51 -12.12 -8.03
CA ARG A 222 12.13 -10.77 -8.46
C ARG A 222 13.33 -10.02 -8.98
N SER A 223 13.20 -9.36 -10.14
CA SER A 223 14.23 -8.51 -10.71
C SER A 223 13.63 -7.51 -11.71
N VAL A 224 14.33 -6.40 -11.92
CA VAL A 224 14.08 -5.49 -13.06
C VAL A 224 14.74 -5.99 -14.34
N ASP A 225 15.68 -6.94 -14.25
CA ASP A 225 16.36 -7.58 -15.38
C ASP A 225 15.66 -8.90 -15.71
N ALA A 226 14.95 -8.90 -16.84
CA ALA A 226 14.23 -10.08 -17.32
C ALA A 226 15.16 -11.26 -17.68
N GLY A 227 16.39 -10.99 -18.15
CA GLY A 227 17.37 -12.02 -18.49
C GLY A 227 17.91 -12.72 -17.25
N ALA A 228 18.31 -11.94 -16.23
CA ALA A 228 18.73 -12.45 -14.94
C ALA A 228 17.59 -13.24 -14.26
N LEU A 229 16.36 -12.73 -14.34
CA LEU A 229 15.18 -13.40 -13.78
C LEU A 229 14.93 -14.76 -14.45
N ALA A 230 15.05 -14.84 -15.79
CA ALA A 230 14.87 -16.09 -16.53
C ALA A 230 15.95 -17.15 -16.17
N ALA A 231 17.20 -16.72 -15.98
CA ALA A 231 18.27 -17.60 -15.56
C ALA A 231 18.02 -18.19 -14.15
N VAL A 232 17.59 -17.33 -13.20
CA VAL A 232 17.25 -17.77 -11.83
C VAL A 232 16.02 -18.68 -11.86
N ARG A 233 15.00 -18.37 -12.65
CA ARG A 233 13.84 -19.24 -12.83
C ARG A 233 14.26 -20.67 -13.17
N SER A 234 15.13 -20.85 -14.18
CA SER A 234 15.58 -22.17 -14.58
C SER A 234 16.31 -22.92 -13.45
N GLN A 235 17.06 -22.20 -12.61
CA GLN A 235 17.72 -22.78 -11.44
C GLN A 235 16.71 -23.21 -10.36
N LEU A 236 15.67 -22.42 -10.12
CA LEU A 236 14.60 -22.75 -9.17
C LEU A 236 13.79 -23.96 -9.66
N GLU A 237 13.48 -24.05 -10.95
CA GLU A 237 12.84 -25.22 -11.56
C GLU A 237 13.69 -26.48 -11.38
N ALA A 238 14.99 -26.41 -11.67
CA ALA A 238 15.93 -27.51 -11.49
C ALA A 238 16.07 -27.91 -10.02
N LEU A 239 16.05 -26.94 -9.10
CA LEU A 239 16.07 -27.19 -7.66
C LEU A 239 14.81 -28.00 -7.25
N ALA A 240 13.60 -27.56 -7.63
CA ALA A 240 12.38 -28.29 -7.33
C ALA A 240 12.38 -29.71 -7.94
N ALA A 241 12.83 -29.85 -9.18
CA ALA A 241 12.93 -31.13 -9.87
C ALA A 241 13.90 -32.08 -9.19
N SER A 242 14.99 -31.60 -8.56
CA SER A 242 15.96 -32.42 -7.83
C SER A 242 15.37 -33.14 -6.61
N PHE A 243 14.20 -32.70 -6.14
CA PHE A 243 13.42 -33.35 -5.07
C PHE A 243 12.26 -34.22 -5.63
N GLY A 244 12.27 -34.53 -6.95
CA GLY A 244 11.24 -35.35 -7.58
C GLY A 244 9.90 -34.61 -7.79
N VAL A 245 9.87 -33.28 -7.63
CA VAL A 245 8.65 -32.49 -7.75
C VAL A 245 8.60 -31.83 -9.13
N LYS A 246 7.47 -31.96 -9.83
CA LYS A 246 7.16 -31.18 -11.02
C LYS A 246 6.61 -29.83 -10.60
N PRO A 247 7.35 -28.72 -10.80
CA PRO A 247 6.89 -27.43 -10.34
C PRO A 247 5.76 -26.85 -11.19
N GLU A 248 4.89 -26.07 -10.55
CA GLU A 248 3.95 -25.16 -11.21
C GLU A 248 4.59 -23.77 -11.30
N ILE A 249 4.45 -23.09 -12.47
CA ILE A 249 5.09 -21.80 -12.71
C ILE A 249 4.02 -20.73 -12.88
N GLU A 250 4.16 -19.64 -12.13
CA GLU A 250 3.37 -18.43 -12.25
C GLU A 250 4.31 -17.25 -12.60
N VAL A 251 3.91 -16.45 -13.60
CA VAL A 251 4.66 -15.28 -14.09
C VAL A 251 3.84 -14.03 -13.84
#